data_9f9cda747946573ec7dad00a7fd1179a
#
_entry.id   9f9cda747946573ec7dad00a7fd1179a
#
_cell.length_a   1.000
_cell.length_b   1.000
_cell.length_c   1.000
_cell.angle_alpha   90.00
_cell.angle_beta   90.00
_cell.angle_gamma   90.00
#
_symmetry.space_group_name_H-M   'P 1'
#
loop_
_entity.id
_entity.type
_entity.pdbx_description
1 polymer ?
#
loop_
_entity_poly.entity_id
_entity_poly.type
_entity_poly.pdbx_seq_one_letter_code
_entity_poly.pdbx_strand_id
1 'polypeptide(L)'
;MNKVQCLIELRQPPYCQYSVVRSFFYRCQTKNYKMEEKILCAAVWYKEIELKKDMPIATYLPKNLDKGIVFCGLRHGQCIYSKCAITGLRDAESGENEQGFLTSKNRFVSREEGLQIALKQNQVLDLKEIRGDRLFSEDLY
;
A
#
# COMPACT_ATOMS: atom_id res chain seq x y z
N MET A 1 -22.67 5.40 36.46
CA MET A 1 -22.36 4.26 35.57
C MET A 1 -20.89 4.41 35.14
N ASN A 2 -20.05 3.49 35.53
CA ASN A 2 -18.59 3.59 35.41
C ASN A 2 -18.13 3.31 33.96
N LYS A 3 -17.17 4.14 33.48
CA LYS A 3 -16.51 4.00 32.16
C LYS A 3 -15.93 2.60 31.88
N VAL A 4 -15.77 1.77 32.88
CA VAL A 4 -15.19 0.42 32.78
C VAL A 4 -16.21 -0.60 32.25
N GLN A 5 -17.49 -0.36 32.48
CA GLN A 5 -18.56 -1.29 32.06
C GLN A 5 -18.85 -1.23 30.54
N CYS A 6 -18.54 -0.09 29.92
CA CYS A 6 -18.73 0.08 28.46
C CYS A 6 -17.67 -0.63 27.61
N LEU A 7 -16.52 -1.00 28.18
CA LEU A 7 -15.43 -1.68 27.48
C LEU A 7 -15.58 -3.23 27.48
N ILE A 8 -16.46 -3.77 28.32
CA ILE A 8 -16.67 -5.22 28.39
C ILE A 8 -17.74 -5.69 27.38
N GLU A 9 -18.63 -4.80 26.97
CA GLU A 9 -19.69 -5.13 25.99
C GLU A 9 -19.20 -5.18 24.53
N LEU A 10 -17.99 -4.72 24.25
CA LEU A 10 -17.41 -4.74 22.89
C LEU A 10 -16.74 -6.06 22.49
N ARG A 11 -16.82 -7.11 23.34
CA ARG A 11 -16.21 -8.42 23.08
C ARG A 11 -17.20 -9.53 22.77
N GLN A 12 -18.40 -9.24 22.29
CA GLN A 12 -19.29 -10.28 21.85
C GLN A 12 -19.10 -10.62 20.36
N PRO A 13 -19.08 -11.92 20.03
CA PRO A 13 -18.88 -12.37 18.65
C PRO A 13 -20.12 -12.11 17.78
N PRO A 14 -19.96 -12.09 16.44
CA PRO A 14 -20.94 -11.55 15.49
C PRO A 14 -22.16 -12.46 15.21
N TYR A 15 -22.60 -13.25 16.16
CA TYR A 15 -23.84 -14.06 16.06
C TYR A 15 -24.86 -13.64 17.12
N CYS A 16 -25.34 -12.41 17.06
CA CYS A 16 -26.53 -12.04 17.77
C CYS A 16 -27.63 -11.72 16.76
N GLN A 17 -28.63 -12.60 16.74
CA GLN A 17 -29.81 -12.53 15.90
C GLN A 17 -30.52 -11.18 16.04
N TYR A 18 -30.95 -10.67 14.92
CA TYR A 18 -31.79 -9.50 14.79
C TYR A 18 -33.09 -9.69 15.58
N SER A 19 -33.22 -9.04 16.72
CA SER A 19 -34.51 -8.53 17.16
C SER A 19 -34.33 -7.52 18.29
N VAL A 20 -34.88 -6.34 18.07
CA VAL A 20 -35.22 -5.33 19.09
C VAL A 20 -34.03 -4.58 19.68
N VAL A 21 -33.39 -3.69 18.94
CA VAL A 21 -32.95 -2.38 19.46
C VAL A 21 -33.07 -1.29 18.35
N ARG A 22 -34.31 -0.96 18.02
CA ARG A 22 -34.63 0.37 17.49
C ARG A 22 -34.64 1.31 18.70
N SER A 23 -33.58 2.08 18.86
CA SER A 23 -33.57 3.46 19.41
C SER A 23 -32.31 3.85 20.19
N PHE A 24 -31.13 3.40 19.81
CA PHE A 24 -29.95 4.18 20.09
C PHE A 24 -29.20 4.37 18.78
N PHE A 25 -29.63 5.38 18.03
CA PHE A 25 -28.79 5.97 17.03
C PHE A 25 -27.56 6.55 17.76
N TYR A 26 -26.55 5.73 18.01
CA TYR A 26 -25.20 6.22 17.99
C TYR A 26 -25.00 6.75 16.58
N ARG A 27 -25.24 8.03 16.42
CA ARG A 27 -24.70 8.80 15.31
C ARG A 27 -23.18 8.70 15.47
N CYS A 28 -22.62 7.55 15.08
CA CYS A 28 -21.23 7.45 14.75
C CYS A 28 -21.05 8.52 13.69
N GLN A 29 -20.61 9.69 14.11
CA GLN A 29 -20.06 10.67 13.18
C GLN A 29 -18.86 9.95 12.58
N THR A 30 -19.10 9.21 11.51
CA THR A 30 -18.07 8.93 10.55
C THR A 30 -17.61 10.30 10.09
N LYS A 31 -16.67 10.89 10.84
CA LYS A 31 -15.79 11.89 10.26
C LYS A 31 -15.36 11.19 8.97
N ASN A 32 -15.71 11.73 7.83
CA ASN A 32 -15.16 11.35 6.56
C ASN A 32 -13.65 11.54 6.69
N TYR A 33 -12.97 10.56 7.26
CA TYR A 33 -11.55 10.44 7.18
C TYR A 33 -11.29 10.16 5.71
N LYS A 34 -11.16 11.23 4.95
CA LYS A 34 -10.55 11.18 3.62
C LYS A 34 -9.14 10.65 3.90
N MET A 35 -9.00 9.33 3.79
CA MET A 35 -7.71 8.68 4.03
C MET A 35 -6.71 9.30 3.08
N GLU A 36 -5.83 10.11 3.63
CA GLU A 36 -4.76 10.73 2.86
C GLU A 36 -3.83 9.61 2.36
N GLU A 37 -3.41 9.73 1.15
CA GLU A 37 -2.55 8.75 0.51
C GLU A 37 -1.15 8.80 1.13
N LYS A 38 -0.61 7.64 1.51
CA LYS A 38 0.72 7.48 2.11
C LYS A 38 1.53 6.47 1.33
N ILE A 39 2.84 6.60 1.36
CA ILE A 39 3.76 5.58 0.85
C ILE A 39 3.76 4.41 1.84
N LEU A 40 3.63 3.19 1.32
CA LEU A 40 3.67 1.96 2.11
C LEU A 40 5.03 1.28 2.04
N CYS A 41 5.56 1.07 0.84
CA CYS A 41 6.82 0.36 0.62
C CYS A 41 7.42 0.67 -0.75
N ALA A 42 8.69 0.33 -0.92
CA ALA A 42 9.32 0.33 -2.23
C ALA A 42 8.67 -0.69 -3.15
N ALA A 43 8.58 -0.39 -4.43
CA ALA A 43 8.00 -1.24 -5.43
C ALA A 43 8.77 -1.13 -6.75
N VAL A 44 8.82 -2.24 -7.51
CA VAL A 44 9.36 -2.27 -8.87
C VAL A 44 8.32 -2.90 -9.78
N TRP A 45 7.91 -2.17 -10.80
CA TRP A 45 6.96 -2.61 -11.80
C TRP A 45 7.68 -3.15 -13.02
N TYR A 46 7.47 -4.42 -13.34
CA TYR A 46 7.96 -5.09 -14.53
C TYR A 46 6.82 -5.21 -15.53
N LYS A 47 6.92 -4.47 -16.64
CA LYS A 47 5.82 -4.28 -17.59
C LYS A 47 5.59 -5.47 -18.51
N GLU A 48 6.63 -6.26 -18.74
CA GLU A 48 6.63 -7.35 -19.74
C GLU A 48 6.48 -8.75 -19.11
N ILE A 49 6.51 -8.86 -17.78
CA ILE A 49 6.30 -10.15 -17.12
C ILE A 49 4.81 -10.47 -17.12
N GLU A 50 4.43 -11.55 -17.79
CA GLU A 50 3.05 -12.05 -17.80
C GLU A 50 2.83 -13.08 -16.69
N LEU A 51 1.75 -12.93 -15.94
CA LEU A 51 1.26 -13.98 -15.06
C LEU A 51 0.47 -15.04 -15.81
N LYS A 52 0.33 -16.22 -15.19
CA LYS A 52 -0.54 -17.28 -15.70
C LYS A 52 -1.94 -16.73 -15.95
N LYS A 53 -2.51 -17.03 -17.12
CA LYS A 53 -3.70 -16.41 -17.72
C LYS A 53 -5.01 -16.49 -16.90
N ASP A 54 -5.04 -17.23 -15.80
CA ASP A 54 -6.27 -17.54 -15.08
C ASP A 54 -6.55 -16.65 -13.86
N MET A 55 -5.70 -15.65 -13.58
CA MET A 55 -5.88 -14.77 -12.44
C MET A 55 -6.42 -13.39 -12.86
N PRO A 56 -7.50 -12.90 -12.22
CA PRO A 56 -8.01 -11.55 -12.48
C PRO A 56 -6.96 -10.49 -12.13
N ILE A 57 -6.67 -9.59 -13.06
CA ILE A 57 -5.67 -8.50 -12.89
C ILE A 57 -5.90 -7.70 -11.62
N ALA A 58 -7.16 -7.40 -11.30
CA ALA A 58 -7.54 -6.64 -10.11
C ALA A 58 -7.12 -7.27 -8.77
N THR A 59 -6.73 -8.55 -8.75
CA THR A 59 -6.34 -9.24 -7.52
C THR A 59 -4.88 -9.06 -7.14
N TYR A 60 -4.01 -8.70 -8.08
CA TYR A 60 -2.56 -8.65 -7.87
C TYR A 60 -1.87 -7.38 -8.36
N LEU A 61 -2.55 -6.57 -9.18
CA LEU A 61 -2.00 -5.30 -9.64
C LEU A 61 -2.56 -4.10 -8.86
N PRO A 62 -1.75 -3.06 -8.67
CA PRO A 62 -2.22 -1.74 -8.29
C PRO A 62 -3.29 -1.22 -9.24
N LYS A 63 -4.24 -0.43 -8.73
CA LYS A 63 -5.44 0.03 -9.46
C LYS A 63 -5.14 0.85 -10.72
N ASN A 64 -3.97 1.44 -10.80
CA ASN A 64 -3.56 2.31 -11.91
C ASN A 64 -2.68 1.59 -12.94
N LEU A 65 -2.53 0.28 -12.83
CA LEU A 65 -1.78 -0.54 -13.77
C LEU A 65 -2.71 -1.56 -14.43
N ASP A 66 -2.47 -1.85 -15.70
CA ASP A 66 -3.27 -2.74 -16.54
C ASP A 66 -2.52 -4.00 -16.99
N LYS A 67 -1.18 -4.04 -16.81
CA LYS A 67 -0.32 -5.15 -17.23
C LYS A 67 0.92 -5.30 -16.35
N GLY A 68 1.60 -6.45 -16.51
CA GLY A 68 2.86 -6.72 -15.82
C GLY A 68 2.70 -7.18 -14.38
N ILE A 69 3.77 -7.09 -13.60
CA ILE A 69 3.81 -7.47 -12.18
C ILE A 69 4.51 -6.40 -11.38
N VAL A 70 4.04 -6.15 -10.15
CA VAL A 70 4.70 -5.27 -9.18
C VAL A 70 5.27 -6.12 -8.05
N PHE A 71 6.58 -6.02 -7.83
CA PHE A 71 7.26 -6.61 -6.67
C PHE A 71 7.46 -5.53 -5.61
N CYS A 72 7.01 -5.83 -4.39
CA CYS A 72 7.07 -4.91 -3.25
C CYS A 72 8.08 -5.38 -2.21
N GLY A 73 8.70 -4.45 -1.51
CA GLY A 73 9.65 -4.75 -0.44
C GLY A 73 10.06 -3.50 0.33
N LEU A 74 10.85 -3.69 1.40
CA LEU A 74 11.36 -2.57 2.19
C LEU A 74 12.30 -1.69 1.36
N ARG A 75 13.14 -2.31 0.53
CA ARG A 75 14.11 -1.66 -0.36
C ARG A 75 13.91 -2.11 -1.80
N HIS A 76 14.21 -1.24 -2.77
CA HIS A 76 14.14 -1.59 -4.20
C HIS A 76 15.00 -2.81 -4.55
N GLY A 77 16.18 -2.95 -3.91
CA GLY A 77 17.02 -4.14 -4.06
C GLY A 77 16.31 -5.43 -3.68
N GLN A 78 15.51 -5.43 -2.60
CA GLN A 78 14.72 -6.62 -2.20
C GLN A 78 13.65 -6.96 -3.24
N CYS A 79 13.00 -5.96 -3.83
CA CYS A 79 12.03 -6.19 -4.91
C CYS A 79 12.68 -6.90 -6.10
N ILE A 80 13.90 -6.44 -6.51
CA ILE A 80 14.67 -7.04 -7.60
C ILE A 80 15.08 -8.48 -7.26
N TYR A 81 15.62 -8.72 -6.06
CA TYR A 81 16.00 -10.07 -5.62
C TYR A 81 14.81 -11.02 -5.54
N SER A 82 13.68 -10.56 -5.01
CA SER A 82 12.44 -11.37 -4.94
C SER A 82 11.95 -11.73 -6.33
N LYS A 83 11.98 -10.79 -7.28
CA LYS A 83 11.64 -11.05 -8.67
C LYS A 83 12.57 -12.11 -9.26
N CYS A 84 13.90 -11.97 -9.12
CA CYS A 84 14.86 -12.95 -9.64
C CYS A 84 14.64 -14.34 -9.03
N ALA A 85 14.37 -14.43 -7.73
CA ALA A 85 14.12 -15.71 -7.05
C ALA A 85 12.84 -16.40 -7.52
N ILE A 86 11.78 -15.65 -7.82
CA ILE A 86 10.48 -16.19 -8.22
C ILE A 86 10.46 -16.54 -9.70
N THR A 87 11.03 -15.68 -10.57
CA THR A 87 10.95 -15.85 -12.03
C THR A 87 12.13 -16.62 -12.61
N GLY A 88 13.25 -16.70 -11.89
CA GLY A 88 14.53 -17.20 -12.41
C GLY A 88 15.23 -16.25 -13.39
N LEU A 89 14.60 -15.15 -13.77
CA LEU A 89 15.15 -14.16 -14.71
C LEU A 89 16.07 -13.17 -13.99
N ARG A 90 17.22 -12.87 -14.57
CA ARG A 90 18.06 -11.75 -14.13
C ARG A 90 17.35 -10.43 -14.43
N ASP A 91 17.76 -9.36 -13.78
CA ASP A 91 17.11 -8.05 -13.95
C ASP A 91 17.19 -7.54 -15.40
N ALA A 92 18.37 -7.69 -16.02
CA ALA A 92 18.59 -7.36 -17.43
C ALA A 92 17.75 -8.17 -18.44
N GLU A 93 17.25 -9.34 -18.03
CA GLU A 93 16.43 -10.24 -18.88
C GLU A 93 14.93 -10.01 -18.74
N SER A 94 14.54 -9.09 -17.84
CA SER A 94 13.15 -8.91 -17.43
C SER A 94 12.39 -7.85 -18.24
N GLY A 95 13.02 -7.30 -19.28
CA GLY A 95 12.44 -6.24 -20.09
C GLY A 95 12.34 -4.91 -19.36
N GLU A 96 11.38 -4.09 -19.77
CA GLU A 96 11.18 -2.75 -19.21
C GLU A 96 10.66 -2.82 -17.78
N ASN A 97 11.36 -2.12 -16.88
CA ASN A 97 10.93 -2.00 -15.49
C ASN A 97 10.97 -0.54 -15.03
N GLU A 98 10.18 -0.24 -13.99
CA GLU A 98 10.11 1.07 -13.36
C GLU A 98 10.19 0.92 -11.84
N GLN A 99 11.09 1.68 -11.21
CA GLN A 99 11.23 1.72 -9.77
C GLN A 99 10.38 2.85 -9.18
N GLY A 100 9.59 2.53 -8.20
CA GLY A 100 8.69 3.46 -7.54
C GLY A 100 8.24 2.97 -6.19
N PHE A 101 7.00 3.29 -5.82
CA PHE A 101 6.43 2.95 -4.52
C PHE A 101 4.98 2.49 -4.64
N LEU A 102 4.56 1.66 -3.69
CA LEU A 102 3.15 1.33 -3.49
C LEU A 102 2.55 2.26 -2.44
N THR A 103 1.33 2.74 -2.70
CA THR A 103 0.62 3.65 -1.81
C THR A 103 -0.51 2.96 -1.04
N SER A 104 -0.98 3.62 0.04
CA SER A 104 -2.12 3.17 0.85
C SER A 104 -3.46 3.15 0.07
N LYS A 105 -3.52 3.75 -1.10
CA LYS A 105 -4.66 3.68 -2.01
C LYS A 105 -4.55 2.57 -3.06
N ASN A 106 -3.57 1.67 -2.90
CA ASN A 106 -3.25 0.63 -3.87
C ASN A 106 -2.95 1.22 -5.26
N ARG A 107 -2.04 2.19 -5.31
CA ARG A 107 -1.50 2.75 -6.55
C ARG A 107 0.02 2.55 -6.57
N PHE A 108 0.55 2.24 -7.74
CA PHE A 108 1.97 2.38 -8.02
C PHE A 108 2.25 3.82 -8.41
N VAL A 109 3.28 4.41 -7.84
CA VAL A 109 3.71 5.79 -8.12
C VAL A 109 5.20 5.82 -8.41
N SER A 110 5.62 6.72 -9.29
CA SER A 110 7.04 6.94 -9.59
C SER A 110 7.81 7.46 -8.36
N ARG A 111 9.12 7.51 -8.45
CA ARG A 111 9.94 8.09 -7.37
C ARG A 111 9.67 9.57 -7.15
N GLU A 112 9.36 10.31 -8.21
CA GLU A 112 9.02 11.74 -8.18
C GLU A 112 7.65 11.97 -7.51
N GLU A 113 6.60 11.26 -7.95
CA GLU A 113 5.28 11.34 -7.32
C GLU A 113 5.34 10.83 -5.88
N GLY A 114 6.11 9.78 -5.61
CA GLY A 114 6.36 9.25 -4.28
C GLY A 114 6.93 10.28 -3.32
N LEU A 115 7.89 11.10 -3.78
CA LEU A 115 8.46 12.19 -2.98
C LEU A 115 7.41 13.23 -2.59
N GLN A 116 6.54 13.64 -3.54
CA GLN A 116 5.48 14.61 -3.25
C GLN A 116 4.48 14.08 -2.21
N ILE A 117 4.13 12.79 -2.29
CA ILE A 117 3.25 12.16 -1.31
C ILE A 117 3.94 12.07 0.06
N ALA A 118 5.19 11.61 0.10
CA ALA A 118 5.96 11.43 1.34
C ALA A 118 6.18 12.75 2.08
N LEU A 119 6.52 13.83 1.35
CA LEU A 119 6.65 15.17 1.92
C LEU A 119 5.34 15.67 2.51
N LYS A 120 4.23 15.54 1.78
CA LYS A 120 2.90 15.96 2.24
C LYS A 120 2.46 15.23 3.51
N GLN A 121 2.92 13.99 3.68
CA GLN A 121 2.55 13.13 4.80
C GLN A 121 3.59 13.08 5.92
N ASN A 122 4.65 13.90 5.82
CA ASN A 122 5.77 13.91 6.77
C ASN A 122 6.37 12.51 6.99
N GLN A 123 6.54 11.74 5.90
CA GLN A 123 7.10 10.39 5.96
C GLN A 123 8.63 10.37 5.75
N VAL A 124 9.21 11.46 5.31
CA VAL A 124 10.65 11.58 5.07
C VAL A 124 11.39 11.78 6.39
N LEU A 125 12.43 10.99 6.64
CA LEU A 125 13.20 11.00 7.88
C LEU A 125 14.04 12.27 8.02
N ASP A 126 14.80 12.64 7.00
CA ASP A 126 15.60 13.86 6.96
C ASP A 126 15.44 14.58 5.63
N LEU A 127 14.88 15.79 5.68
CA LEU A 127 14.66 16.62 4.50
C LEU A 127 15.97 17.09 3.84
N LYS A 128 17.09 17.09 4.57
CA LYS A 128 18.40 17.53 4.07
C LYS A 128 19.10 16.47 3.25
N GLU A 129 18.73 15.20 3.44
CA GLU A 129 19.34 14.07 2.73
C GLU A 129 18.63 13.72 1.41
N ILE A 130 17.52 14.40 1.09
CA ILE A 130 16.80 14.19 -0.17
C ILE A 130 17.71 14.48 -1.36
N ARG A 131 17.84 13.50 -2.24
CA ARG A 131 18.71 13.58 -3.44
C ARG A 131 17.89 14.01 -4.66
N GLY A 132 17.86 15.31 -4.92
CA GLY A 132 17.16 15.89 -6.07
C GLY A 132 15.62 15.82 -5.92
N ASP A 133 14.95 15.37 -6.97
CA ASP A 133 13.49 15.34 -7.10
C ASP A 133 12.89 13.92 -6.93
N ARG A 134 13.64 12.97 -6.40
CA ARG A 134 13.29 11.55 -6.33
C ARG A 134 13.34 11.02 -4.91
N LEU A 135 12.34 10.21 -4.55
CA LEU A 135 12.32 9.48 -3.30
C LEU A 135 13.15 8.18 -3.41
N PHE A 136 13.93 7.93 -2.39
CA PHE A 136 14.60 6.65 -2.20
C PHE A 136 14.00 5.93 -0.99
N SER A 137 14.09 4.60 -0.98
CA SER A 137 13.56 3.81 0.15
C SER A 137 14.32 4.08 1.46
N GLU A 138 15.53 4.58 1.37
CA GLU A 138 16.37 5.01 2.50
C GLU A 138 15.85 6.28 3.18
N ASP A 139 15.12 7.12 2.45
CA ASP A 139 14.58 8.37 2.96
C ASP A 139 13.34 8.16 3.86
N LEU A 140 12.75 6.94 3.85
CA LEU A 140 11.51 6.62 4.55
C LEU A 140 11.72 5.84 5.85
N TYR A 141 12.75 4.97 5.92
CA TYR A 141 13.02 4.05 7.04
C TYR A 141 14.41 3.39 6.94
#